data_6408b42d8097e24b87b75f30414ce1ce
#
_entry.id   6408b42d8097e24b87b75f30414ce1ce
#
_cell.length_a   1.000
_cell.length_b   1.000
_cell.length_c   1.000
_cell.angle_alpha   90.00
_cell.angle_beta   90.00
_cell.angle_gamma   90.00
#
_symmetry.space_group_name_H-M   'P 1'
#
loop_
_entity.id
_entity.type
_entity.pdbx_description
1 polymer ?
#
loop_
_entity_poly.entity_id
_entity_poly.type
_entity_poly.pdbx_seq_one_letter_code
_entity_poly.pdbx_strand_id
1 'polypeptide(L)'
;MSQVSVTIDGRKYRLACNEGEEARLESLAGLIDEKIGEMRKTFGEIGDQRLVIMAALTIADNLAEARDEAAAQRKRSDDANERAQALASSLDELGSRLESLAARLAGADV
;
A
#
# COMPACT_ATOMS: atom_id res chain seq x y z
N MET A 1 -16.70 24.55 -0.56
CA MET A 1 -16.37 23.79 0.67
C MET A 1 -17.61 23.30 1.36
N SER A 2 -17.62 22.04 1.70
CA SER A 2 -18.71 21.40 2.44
C SER A 2 -18.35 21.21 3.91
N GLN A 3 -19.32 20.84 4.70
CA GLN A 3 -19.14 20.45 6.08
C GLN A 3 -19.77 19.07 6.29
N VAL A 4 -19.17 18.29 7.16
CA VAL A 4 -19.68 16.97 7.54
C VAL A 4 -19.71 16.86 9.07
N SER A 5 -20.74 16.22 9.59
CA SER A 5 -20.80 15.88 11.00
C SER A 5 -20.38 14.44 11.19
N VAL A 6 -19.43 14.22 12.06
CA VAL A 6 -18.96 12.87 12.42
C VAL A 6 -19.12 12.67 13.91
N THR A 7 -19.32 11.42 14.31
CA THR A 7 -19.39 11.06 15.71
C THR A 7 -18.19 10.19 16.06
N ILE A 8 -17.39 10.68 17.01
CA ILE A 8 -16.22 9.97 17.49
C ILE A 8 -16.30 9.90 19.01
N ASP A 9 -16.27 8.70 19.54
CA ASP A 9 -16.37 8.42 20.98
C ASP A 9 -17.62 9.07 21.62
N GLY A 10 -18.73 8.98 20.92
CA GLY A 10 -20.02 9.52 21.36
C GLY A 10 -20.18 11.04 21.23
N ARG A 11 -19.17 11.73 20.73
CA ARG A 11 -19.20 13.19 20.56
C ARG A 11 -19.31 13.54 19.08
N LYS A 12 -20.12 14.55 18.79
CA LYS A 12 -20.32 15.03 17.43
C LYS A 12 -19.35 16.15 17.12
N TYR A 13 -18.72 16.05 15.96
CA TYR A 13 -17.80 17.08 15.45
C TYR A 13 -18.24 17.53 14.06
N ARG A 14 -18.18 18.81 13.83
CA ARG A 14 -18.42 19.42 12.53
C ARG A 14 -17.09 19.74 11.89
N LEU A 15 -16.83 19.13 10.75
CA LEU A 15 -15.56 19.26 10.06
C LEU A 15 -15.78 19.85 8.67
N ALA A 16 -14.88 20.73 8.28
CA ALA A 16 -14.83 21.23 6.91
C ALA A 16 -14.20 20.19 6.01
N CYS A 17 -14.72 20.03 4.82
CA CYS A 17 -14.18 19.10 3.84
C CYS A 17 -14.40 19.67 2.42
N ASN A 18 -13.74 19.07 1.46
CA ASN A 18 -13.99 19.36 0.06
C ASN A 18 -15.29 18.69 -0.37
N GLU A 19 -15.95 19.25 -1.37
CA GLU A 19 -17.18 18.67 -1.90
C GLU A 19 -16.88 17.28 -2.44
N GLY A 20 -17.74 16.32 -2.06
CA GLY A 20 -17.60 14.92 -2.44
C GLY A 20 -16.78 14.07 -1.49
N GLU A 21 -16.17 14.66 -0.46
CA GLU A 21 -15.36 13.92 0.52
C GLU A 21 -16.11 13.56 1.80
N GLU A 22 -17.37 13.94 1.93
CA GLU A 22 -18.17 13.74 3.14
C GLU A 22 -18.27 12.28 3.55
N ALA A 23 -18.61 11.41 2.61
CA ALA A 23 -18.73 9.97 2.87
C ALA A 23 -17.40 9.35 3.29
N ARG A 24 -16.31 9.82 2.69
CA ARG A 24 -14.97 9.34 3.04
C ARG A 24 -14.60 9.73 4.47
N LEU A 25 -14.87 10.97 4.87
CA LEU A 25 -14.60 11.43 6.23
C LEU A 25 -15.45 10.70 7.26
N GLU A 26 -16.72 10.42 6.95
CA GLU A 26 -17.58 9.63 7.82
C GLU A 26 -17.01 8.21 8.02
N SER A 27 -16.54 7.60 6.95
CA SER A 27 -15.92 6.28 6.98
C SER A 27 -14.63 6.28 7.82
N LEU A 28 -13.78 7.30 7.65
CA LEU A 28 -12.55 7.45 8.41
C LEU A 28 -12.83 7.70 9.89
N ALA A 29 -13.84 8.50 10.19
CA ALA A 29 -14.26 8.74 11.57
C ALA A 29 -14.75 7.44 12.23
N GLY A 30 -15.42 6.57 11.48
CA GLY A 30 -15.83 5.25 11.94
C GLY A 30 -14.64 4.37 12.32
N LEU A 31 -13.56 4.42 11.54
CA LEU A 31 -12.33 3.70 11.85
C LEU A 31 -11.68 4.20 13.15
N ILE A 32 -11.64 5.50 13.34
CA ILE A 32 -11.10 6.10 14.57
C ILE A 32 -11.94 5.69 15.77
N ASP A 33 -13.28 5.78 15.65
CA ASP A 33 -14.21 5.41 16.70
C ASP A 33 -14.03 3.96 17.12
N GLU A 34 -13.92 3.06 16.15
CA GLU A 34 -13.67 1.65 16.38
C GLU A 34 -12.35 1.42 17.10
N LYS A 35 -11.29 2.11 16.68
CA LYS A 35 -9.97 1.99 17.30
C LYS A 35 -9.98 2.49 18.75
N ILE A 36 -10.69 3.58 19.04
CA ILE A 36 -10.85 4.08 20.40
C ILE A 36 -11.54 3.04 21.28
N GLY A 37 -12.57 2.38 20.74
CA GLY A 37 -13.25 1.29 21.43
C GLY A 37 -12.33 0.12 21.76
N GLU A 38 -11.47 -0.26 20.83
CA GLU A 38 -10.46 -1.30 21.05
C GLU A 38 -9.48 -0.90 22.16
N MET A 39 -9.00 0.34 22.13
CA MET A 39 -8.08 0.85 23.15
C MET A 39 -8.74 0.86 24.52
N ARG A 40 -10.01 1.24 24.61
CA ARG A 40 -10.77 1.21 25.87
C ARG A 40 -10.87 -0.20 26.41
N LYS A 41 -11.12 -1.19 25.57
CA LYS A 41 -11.18 -2.59 25.99
C LYS A 41 -9.85 -3.11 26.51
N THR A 42 -8.77 -2.71 25.87
CA THR A 42 -7.42 -3.18 26.21
C THR A 42 -6.88 -2.51 27.45
N PHE A 43 -7.02 -1.18 27.56
CA PHE A 43 -6.40 -0.36 28.59
C PHE A 43 -7.34 0.17 29.65
N GLY A 44 -8.66 0.03 29.47
CA GLY A 44 -9.68 0.55 30.38
C GLY A 44 -9.88 2.06 30.20
N GLU A 45 -10.53 2.66 31.18
CA GLU A 45 -10.86 4.09 31.17
C GLU A 45 -9.65 4.91 31.64
N ILE A 46 -8.72 5.13 30.78
CA ILE A 46 -7.48 5.87 31.09
C ILE A 46 -7.58 7.37 30.79
N GLY A 47 -8.75 7.85 30.40
CA GLY A 47 -9.02 9.22 30.01
C GLY A 47 -9.27 9.33 28.50
N ASP A 48 -10.24 10.15 28.12
CA ASP A 48 -10.68 10.27 26.73
C ASP A 48 -9.55 10.75 25.82
N GLN A 49 -8.81 11.75 26.25
CA GLN A 49 -7.69 12.28 25.44
C GLN A 49 -6.59 11.23 25.22
N ARG A 50 -6.26 10.47 26.25
CA ARG A 50 -5.25 9.39 26.13
C ARG A 50 -5.71 8.29 25.20
N LEU A 51 -6.99 7.92 25.27
CA LEU A 51 -7.56 6.92 24.36
C LEU A 51 -7.48 7.39 22.91
N VAL A 52 -7.78 8.65 22.65
CA VAL A 52 -7.70 9.23 21.30
C VAL A 52 -6.25 9.22 20.81
N ILE A 53 -5.30 9.62 21.64
CA ILE A 53 -3.88 9.61 21.27
C ILE A 53 -3.39 8.19 20.98
N MET A 54 -3.75 7.23 21.82
CA MET A 54 -3.37 5.84 21.61
C MET A 54 -3.98 5.26 20.33
N ALA A 55 -5.24 5.58 20.07
CA ALA A 55 -5.90 5.19 18.83
C ALA A 55 -5.18 5.80 17.60
N ALA A 56 -4.86 7.08 17.68
CA ALA A 56 -4.15 7.79 16.60
C ALA A 56 -2.77 7.19 16.35
N LEU A 57 -2.02 6.91 17.41
CA LEU A 57 -0.69 6.28 17.29
C LEU A 57 -0.77 4.88 16.69
N THR A 58 -1.76 4.10 17.08
CA THR A 58 -1.97 2.75 16.53
C THR A 58 -2.30 2.81 15.05
N ILE A 59 -3.17 3.73 14.65
CA ILE A 59 -3.52 3.94 13.24
C ILE A 59 -2.30 4.39 12.44
N ALA A 60 -1.53 5.33 12.98
CA ALA A 60 -0.31 5.81 12.33
C ALA A 60 0.74 4.68 12.19
N ASP A 61 0.87 3.83 13.20
CA ASP A 61 1.77 2.68 13.16
C ASP A 61 1.33 1.67 12.09
N ASN A 62 0.05 1.37 12.04
CA ASN A 62 -0.50 0.49 11.00
C ASN A 62 -0.26 1.04 9.60
N LEU A 63 -0.38 2.36 9.44
CA LEU A 63 -0.10 3.03 8.16
C LEU A 63 1.38 2.91 7.79
N ALA A 64 2.28 3.12 8.76
CA ALA A 64 3.72 2.99 8.54
C ALA A 64 4.09 1.57 8.11
N GLU A 65 3.53 0.56 8.79
CA GLU A 65 3.73 -0.84 8.44
C GLU A 65 3.23 -1.15 7.02
N ALA A 66 2.04 -0.63 6.67
CA ALA A 66 1.47 -0.83 5.34
C ALA A 66 2.34 -0.19 4.25
N ARG A 67 2.90 0.98 4.52
CA ARG A 67 3.82 1.67 3.59
C ARG A 67 5.12 0.90 3.41
N ASP A 68 5.68 0.38 4.49
CA ASP A 68 6.89 -0.44 4.45
C ASP A 68 6.64 -1.73 3.65
N GLU A 69 5.52 -2.38 3.89
CA GLU A 69 5.12 -3.57 3.15
C GLU A 69 4.93 -3.27 1.65
N ALA A 70 4.29 -2.15 1.32
CA ALA A 70 4.09 -1.74 -0.07
C ALA A 70 5.42 -1.44 -0.76
N ALA A 71 6.37 -0.80 -0.05
CA ALA A 71 7.70 -0.51 -0.57
C ALA A 71 8.49 -1.80 -0.81
N ALA A 72 8.43 -2.75 0.13
CA ALA A 72 9.07 -4.05 -0.01
C ALA A 72 8.50 -4.84 -1.19
N GLN A 73 7.18 -4.81 -1.35
CA GLN A 73 6.49 -5.48 -2.46
C GLN A 73 6.89 -4.87 -3.81
N ARG A 74 7.00 -3.55 -3.88
CA ARG A 74 7.44 -2.83 -5.09
C ARG A 74 8.86 -3.23 -5.47
N LYS A 75 9.75 -3.28 -4.49
CA LYS A 75 11.14 -3.69 -4.70
C LYS A 75 11.22 -5.12 -5.24
N ARG A 76 10.46 -6.05 -4.66
CA ARG A 76 10.42 -7.43 -5.14
C ARG A 76 9.91 -7.51 -6.58
N SER A 77 8.89 -6.71 -6.91
CA SER A 77 8.34 -6.64 -8.26
C SER A 77 9.35 -6.10 -9.26
N ASP A 78 10.06 -5.03 -8.91
CA ASP A 78 11.09 -4.42 -9.75
C ASP A 78 12.26 -5.40 -9.98
N ASP A 79 12.71 -6.08 -8.94
CA ASP A 79 13.78 -7.09 -9.04
C ASP A 79 13.35 -8.26 -9.95
N ALA A 80 12.10 -8.70 -9.84
CA ALA A 80 11.56 -9.75 -10.68
C ALA A 80 11.49 -9.31 -12.16
N ASN A 81 11.11 -8.07 -12.41
CA ASN A 81 11.07 -7.50 -13.76
C ASN A 81 12.47 -7.40 -14.36
N GLU A 82 13.45 -6.96 -13.59
CA GLU A 82 14.84 -6.90 -14.03
C GLU A 82 15.38 -8.27 -14.40
N ARG A 83 15.09 -9.29 -13.60
CA ARG A 83 15.48 -10.67 -13.89
C ARG A 83 14.82 -11.18 -15.15
N ALA A 84 13.53 -10.89 -15.32
CA ALA A 84 12.78 -11.29 -16.51
C ALA A 84 13.35 -10.64 -17.78
N GLN A 85 13.70 -9.36 -17.71
CA GLN A 85 14.33 -8.64 -18.82
C GLN A 85 15.71 -9.19 -19.15
N ALA A 86 16.52 -9.48 -18.12
CA ALA A 86 17.84 -10.07 -18.31
C ALA A 86 17.74 -11.45 -18.96
N LEU A 87 16.79 -12.26 -18.54
CA LEU A 87 16.54 -13.58 -19.13
C LEU A 87 16.09 -13.46 -20.58
N ALA A 88 15.16 -12.54 -20.87
CA ALA A 88 14.70 -12.29 -22.23
C ALA A 88 15.86 -11.87 -23.17
N SER A 89 16.74 -10.98 -22.70
CA SER A 89 17.94 -10.58 -23.44
C SER A 89 18.87 -11.75 -23.70
N SER A 90 19.09 -12.60 -22.71
CA SER A 90 19.95 -13.79 -22.85
C SER A 90 19.38 -14.78 -23.85
N LEU A 91 18.06 -15.00 -23.82
CA LEU A 91 17.39 -15.87 -24.79
C LEU A 91 17.48 -15.34 -26.20
N ASP A 92 17.32 -14.02 -26.35
CA ASP A 92 17.41 -13.35 -27.63
C ASP A 92 18.83 -13.49 -28.24
N GLU A 93 19.85 -13.26 -27.43
CA GLU A 93 21.26 -13.43 -27.81
C GLU A 93 21.55 -14.88 -28.20
N LEU A 94 21.06 -15.84 -27.43
CA LEU A 94 21.23 -17.26 -27.72
C LEU A 94 20.57 -17.63 -29.05
N GLY A 95 19.36 -17.11 -29.28
CA GLY A 95 18.64 -17.30 -30.54
C GLY A 95 19.44 -16.80 -31.73
N SER A 96 20.01 -15.61 -31.61
CA SER A 96 20.88 -15.02 -32.67
C SER A 96 22.13 -15.86 -32.95
N ARG A 97 22.73 -16.40 -31.90
CA ARG A 97 23.91 -17.28 -32.05
C ARG A 97 23.54 -18.59 -32.73
N LEU A 98 22.40 -19.15 -32.41
CA LEU A 98 21.89 -20.37 -33.06
C LEU A 98 21.60 -20.13 -34.54
N GLU A 99 21.00 -19.02 -34.89
CA GLU A 99 20.75 -18.62 -36.29
C GLU A 99 22.03 -18.46 -37.06
N SER A 100 23.04 -17.81 -36.47
CA SER A 100 24.38 -17.65 -37.10
C SER A 100 25.05 -18.99 -37.32
N LEU A 101 24.96 -19.89 -36.35
CA LEU A 101 25.56 -21.22 -36.46
C LEU A 101 24.85 -22.04 -37.54
N ALA A 102 23.52 -21.99 -37.60
CA ALA A 102 22.76 -22.66 -38.63
C ALA A 102 23.13 -22.15 -40.03
N ALA A 103 23.32 -20.86 -40.18
CA ALA A 103 23.73 -20.26 -41.44
C ALA A 103 25.13 -20.73 -41.88
N ARG A 104 26.06 -20.84 -40.91
CA ARG A 104 27.42 -21.35 -41.18
C ARG A 104 27.38 -22.83 -41.63
N LEU A 105 26.58 -23.62 -40.95
CA LEU A 105 26.43 -25.05 -41.28
C LEU A 105 25.79 -25.24 -42.67
N ALA A 106 24.79 -24.43 -43.00
CA ALA A 106 24.16 -24.44 -44.31
C ALA A 106 25.16 -24.02 -45.41
N GLY A 107 25.98 -23.03 -45.15
CA GLY A 107 27.07 -22.60 -46.04
C GLY A 107 28.18 -23.62 -46.20
N ALA A 108 28.45 -24.42 -45.17
CA ALA A 108 29.49 -25.45 -45.21
C ALA A 108 29.09 -26.70 -46.04
N ASP A 109 27.80 -26.90 -46.23
CA ASP A 109 27.29 -28.03 -47.01
C ASP A 109 27.34 -27.79 -48.53
N VAL A 110 27.76 -26.62 -48.96
CA VAL A 110 27.92 -26.25 -50.36
C VAL A 110 29.33 -26.58 -50.87
#